data_d859055791f26ab801aa08d079a2b37a
#
_entry.id   d859055791f26ab801aa08d079a2b37a
#
_cell.length_a   1.000
_cell.length_b   1.000
_cell.length_c   1.000
_cell.angle_alpha   90.00
_cell.angle_beta   90.00
_cell.angle_gamma   90.00
#
_symmetry.space_group_name_H-M   'P 1'
#
loop_
_entity.id
_entity.type
_entity.pdbx_description
1 polymer ?
#
loop_
_entity_poly.entity_id
_entity_poly.type
_entity_poly.pdbx_seq_one_letter_code
_entity_poly.pdbx_strand_id
1 'polypeptide(L)'
;YISGEEAAGQVRMRADRLGLANAPISLASATSVRDILTTLSAMAPPSLLVIDSIQTMHSDQIEGAPGTVSQVRASAFELIRYAKENGVALVLVGHVTKDGSIAGPRVLEHMVDVVMSFEGERSHQYRILRSIKNRFGPVDEIGVFAMEGQGLSEVGNPSLLFLSGREHPVAGSAVFPAIEGTRPVLIEVQALIVRLQSGATPRRAVVGW
;
A
#
# COMPACT_ATOMS: atom_id res chain seq x y z
N TYR A 1 -7.39 -10.67 -12.43
CA TYR A 1 -7.21 -9.23 -12.15
C TYR A 1 -8.23 -8.42 -12.95
N ILE A 2 -9.01 -7.60 -12.27
CA ILE A 2 -10.03 -6.75 -12.88
C ILE A 2 -9.66 -5.30 -12.63
N SER A 3 -9.45 -4.56 -13.73
CA SER A 3 -9.17 -3.13 -13.69
C SER A 3 -10.43 -2.33 -13.99
N GLY A 4 -10.75 -1.37 -13.12
CA GLY A 4 -11.78 -0.37 -13.37
C GLY A 4 -11.22 0.97 -13.86
N GLU A 5 -9.90 1.12 -13.92
CA GLU A 5 -9.24 2.38 -14.29
C GLU A 5 -8.49 2.28 -15.61
N GLU A 6 -7.81 1.16 -15.83
CA GLU A 6 -6.97 0.97 -17.01
C GLU A 6 -7.54 -0.08 -17.94
N ALA A 7 -7.36 0.11 -19.23
CA ALA A 7 -7.67 -0.92 -20.21
C ALA A 7 -6.73 -2.13 -20.04
N ALA A 8 -7.24 -3.33 -20.29
CA ALA A 8 -6.47 -4.57 -20.15
C ALA A 8 -5.14 -4.55 -20.92
N GLY A 9 -5.09 -3.89 -22.09
CA GLY A 9 -3.86 -3.70 -22.87
C GLY A 9 -2.78 -2.89 -22.15
N GLN A 10 -3.16 -1.86 -21.36
CA GLN A 10 -2.21 -1.06 -20.58
C GLN A 10 -1.63 -1.86 -19.41
N VAL A 11 -2.49 -2.63 -18.72
CA VAL A 11 -2.06 -3.55 -17.67
C VAL A 11 -1.10 -4.59 -18.23
N ARG A 12 -1.38 -5.13 -19.44
CA ARG A 12 -0.51 -6.08 -20.10
C ARG A 12 0.85 -5.51 -20.45
N MET A 13 0.91 -4.29 -21.02
CA MET A 13 2.19 -3.61 -21.31
C MET A 13 3.03 -3.41 -20.05
N ARG A 14 2.39 -3.13 -18.91
CA ARG A 14 3.08 -3.03 -17.62
C ARG A 14 3.60 -4.40 -17.18
N ALA A 15 2.81 -5.45 -17.30
CA ALA A 15 3.21 -6.82 -17.00
C ALA A 15 4.41 -7.27 -17.85
N ASP A 16 4.42 -6.94 -19.14
CA ASP A 16 5.52 -7.23 -20.06
C ASP A 16 6.83 -6.56 -19.59
N ARG A 17 6.76 -5.28 -19.18
CA ARG A 17 7.91 -4.54 -18.64
C ARG A 17 8.46 -5.15 -17.35
N LEU A 18 7.59 -5.75 -16.54
CA LEU A 18 7.93 -6.44 -15.29
C LEU A 18 8.37 -7.90 -15.50
N GLY A 19 8.47 -8.38 -16.74
CA GLY A 19 8.80 -9.76 -17.04
C GLY A 19 7.67 -10.76 -16.76
N LEU A 20 6.42 -10.27 -16.58
CA LEU A 20 5.25 -11.07 -16.20
C LEU A 20 4.34 -11.40 -17.40
N ALA A 21 4.82 -11.26 -18.62
CA ALA A 21 4.04 -11.51 -19.84
C ALA A 21 3.36 -12.90 -19.89
N ASN A 22 4.02 -13.91 -19.33
CA ASN A 22 3.56 -15.29 -19.32
C ASN A 22 2.96 -15.72 -17.96
N ALA A 23 2.72 -14.79 -17.05
CA ALA A 23 2.07 -15.11 -15.79
C ALA A 23 0.65 -15.67 -16.05
N PRO A 24 0.21 -16.71 -15.33
CA PRO A 24 -1.11 -17.33 -15.50
C PRO A 24 -2.21 -16.45 -14.88
N ILE A 25 -2.38 -15.23 -15.41
CA ILE A 25 -3.32 -14.23 -14.93
C ILE A 25 -4.34 -13.92 -16.02
N SER A 26 -5.62 -14.06 -15.71
CA SER A 26 -6.71 -13.54 -16.53
C SER A 26 -6.91 -12.05 -16.25
N LEU A 27 -6.92 -11.21 -17.29
CA LEU A 27 -7.12 -9.77 -17.20
C LEU A 27 -8.49 -9.40 -17.75
N ALA A 28 -9.21 -8.54 -17.04
CA ALA A 28 -10.45 -7.93 -17.52
C ALA A 28 -10.48 -6.45 -17.20
N SER A 29 -11.20 -5.67 -18.01
CA SER A 29 -11.54 -4.27 -17.72
C SER A 29 -13.05 -4.19 -17.54
N ALA A 30 -13.51 -3.90 -16.32
CA ALA A 30 -14.92 -3.83 -15.97
C ALA A 30 -15.11 -2.99 -14.70
N THR A 31 -16.27 -2.31 -14.63
CA THR A 31 -16.69 -1.51 -13.45
C THR A 31 -18.01 -1.97 -12.86
N SER A 32 -18.84 -2.70 -13.64
CA SER A 32 -20.11 -3.26 -13.17
C SER A 32 -19.86 -4.51 -12.33
N VAL A 33 -20.21 -4.46 -11.04
CA VAL A 33 -20.09 -5.62 -10.14
C VAL A 33 -20.97 -6.78 -10.60
N ARG A 34 -22.17 -6.50 -11.15
CA ARG A 34 -23.05 -7.52 -11.73
C ARG A 34 -22.34 -8.29 -12.86
N ASP A 35 -21.74 -7.58 -13.81
CA ASP A 35 -21.10 -8.21 -14.97
C ASP A 35 -19.85 -9.00 -14.55
N ILE A 36 -19.11 -8.48 -13.57
CA ILE A 36 -17.98 -9.17 -12.95
C ILE A 36 -18.44 -10.49 -12.33
N LEU A 37 -19.46 -10.44 -11.47
CA LEU A 37 -19.96 -11.63 -10.78
C LEU A 37 -20.60 -12.64 -11.76
N THR A 38 -21.29 -12.16 -12.78
CA THR A 38 -21.86 -13.02 -13.85
C THR A 38 -20.73 -13.75 -14.58
N THR A 39 -19.66 -13.06 -14.95
CA THR A 39 -18.51 -13.65 -15.62
C THR A 39 -17.80 -14.68 -14.73
N LEU A 40 -17.56 -14.33 -13.46
CA LEU A 40 -16.93 -15.22 -12.49
C LEU A 40 -17.77 -16.47 -12.20
N SER A 41 -19.09 -16.35 -12.21
CA SER A 41 -20.00 -17.49 -12.00
C SER A 41 -20.07 -18.44 -13.19
N ALA A 42 -19.68 -17.99 -14.37
CA ALA A 42 -19.64 -18.81 -15.60
C ALA A 42 -18.33 -19.59 -15.77
N MET A 43 -17.36 -19.41 -14.87
CA MET A 43 -16.05 -20.07 -14.93
C MET A 43 -15.71 -20.73 -13.59
N ALA A 44 -14.68 -21.57 -13.57
CA ALA A 44 -14.16 -22.11 -12.32
C ALA A 44 -13.67 -20.95 -11.41
N PRO A 45 -13.99 -20.97 -10.10
CA PRO A 45 -13.56 -19.92 -9.19
C PRO A 45 -12.04 -19.74 -9.22
N PRO A 46 -11.54 -18.50 -9.35
CA PRO A 46 -10.09 -18.24 -9.29
C PRO A 46 -9.57 -18.43 -7.86
N SER A 47 -8.31 -18.77 -7.69
CA SER A 47 -7.66 -18.81 -6.37
C SER A 47 -7.54 -17.42 -5.76
N LEU A 48 -7.37 -16.40 -6.59
CA LEU A 48 -7.23 -14.99 -6.19
C LEU A 48 -7.98 -14.08 -7.16
N LEU A 49 -8.77 -13.18 -6.62
CA LEU A 49 -9.42 -12.08 -7.34
C LEU A 49 -8.84 -10.74 -6.87
N VAL A 50 -8.34 -9.94 -7.79
CA VAL A 50 -7.86 -8.58 -7.53
C VAL A 50 -8.78 -7.58 -8.24
N ILE A 51 -9.28 -6.60 -7.51
CA ILE A 51 -10.11 -5.49 -8.01
C ILE A 51 -9.32 -4.18 -7.87
N ASP A 52 -9.04 -3.51 -8.97
CA ASP A 52 -8.23 -2.29 -9.04
C ASP A 52 -8.93 -1.19 -9.89
N SER A 53 -9.58 -0.24 -9.24
CA SER A 53 -9.77 -0.01 -7.81
C SER A 53 -11.23 -0.21 -7.41
N ILE A 54 -11.47 -0.41 -6.12
CA ILE A 54 -12.84 -0.55 -5.59
C ILE A 54 -13.65 0.73 -5.76
N GLN A 55 -13.00 1.90 -5.86
CA GLN A 55 -13.67 3.20 -6.05
C GLN A 55 -14.32 3.34 -7.43
N THR A 56 -13.84 2.63 -8.42
CA THR A 56 -14.40 2.66 -9.79
C THR A 56 -15.55 1.68 -9.97
N MET A 57 -15.76 0.79 -9.01
CA MET A 57 -16.82 -0.23 -9.08
C MET A 57 -18.20 0.38 -8.85
N HIS A 58 -19.18 -0.20 -9.51
CA HIS A 58 -20.58 0.21 -9.47
C HIS A 58 -21.48 -1.00 -9.20
N SER A 59 -22.31 -0.88 -8.16
CA SER A 59 -23.37 -1.82 -7.83
C SER A 59 -24.72 -1.28 -8.28
N ASP A 60 -25.50 -2.11 -8.97
CA ASP A 60 -26.88 -1.77 -9.38
C ASP A 60 -27.89 -1.90 -8.22
N GLN A 61 -27.47 -2.40 -7.07
CA GLN A 61 -28.34 -2.59 -5.91
C GLN A 61 -28.72 -1.27 -5.24
N ILE A 62 -27.96 -0.21 -5.52
CA ILE A 62 -28.18 1.11 -4.93
C ILE A 62 -27.96 2.20 -5.97
N GLU A 63 -28.63 3.32 -5.79
CA GLU A 63 -28.39 4.54 -6.57
C GLU A 63 -27.11 5.26 -6.10
N GLY A 64 -26.47 5.95 -7.00
CA GLY A 64 -25.30 6.80 -6.73
C GLY A 64 -24.18 6.62 -7.74
N ALA A 65 -23.32 7.64 -7.83
CA ALA A 65 -22.15 7.59 -8.69
C ALA A 65 -21.05 6.68 -8.12
N PRO A 66 -20.25 6.01 -8.96
CA PRO A 66 -19.04 5.32 -8.54
C PRO A 66 -18.15 6.23 -7.66
N GLY A 67 -17.45 5.64 -6.70
CA GLY A 67 -16.58 6.36 -5.78
C GLY A 67 -17.30 6.99 -4.57
N THR A 68 -18.63 7.05 -4.55
CA THR A 68 -19.35 7.44 -3.33
C THR A 68 -19.22 6.36 -2.26
N VAL A 69 -19.25 6.75 -0.99
CA VAL A 69 -19.10 5.81 0.16
C VAL A 69 -20.13 4.67 0.09
N SER A 70 -21.36 4.99 -0.29
CA SER A 70 -22.44 3.99 -0.44
C SER A 70 -22.12 2.99 -1.55
N GLN A 71 -21.69 3.45 -2.72
CA GLN A 71 -21.32 2.59 -3.86
C GLN A 71 -20.10 1.72 -3.55
N VAL A 72 -19.05 2.28 -2.96
CA VAL A 72 -17.86 1.54 -2.54
C VAL A 72 -18.25 0.43 -1.55
N ARG A 73 -19.11 0.76 -0.57
CA ARG A 73 -19.59 -0.22 0.41
C ARG A 73 -20.41 -1.33 -0.22
N ALA A 74 -21.38 -1.01 -1.09
CA ALA A 74 -22.24 -1.98 -1.74
C ALA A 74 -21.43 -2.90 -2.67
N SER A 75 -20.57 -2.32 -3.51
CA SER A 75 -19.69 -3.07 -4.41
C SER A 75 -18.77 -4.02 -3.65
N ALA A 76 -18.13 -3.54 -2.57
CA ALA A 76 -17.28 -4.38 -1.74
C ALA A 76 -18.08 -5.50 -1.06
N PHE A 77 -19.28 -5.22 -0.57
CA PHE A 77 -20.13 -6.23 0.08
C PHE A 77 -20.45 -7.39 -0.86
N GLU A 78 -20.85 -7.11 -2.11
CA GLU A 78 -21.17 -8.14 -3.09
C GLU A 78 -19.94 -8.98 -3.47
N LEU A 79 -18.78 -8.33 -3.70
CA LEU A 79 -17.53 -9.00 -4.03
C LEU A 79 -17.01 -9.87 -2.87
N ILE A 80 -17.08 -9.36 -1.63
CA ILE A 80 -16.69 -10.12 -0.43
C ILE A 80 -17.61 -11.32 -0.23
N ARG A 81 -18.91 -11.16 -0.45
CA ARG A 81 -19.87 -12.27 -0.36
C ARG A 81 -19.52 -13.37 -1.36
N TYR A 82 -19.34 -13.02 -2.64
CA TYR A 82 -18.91 -13.96 -3.66
C TYR A 82 -17.62 -14.70 -3.26
N ALA A 83 -16.61 -13.95 -2.81
CA ALA A 83 -15.33 -14.52 -2.42
C ALA A 83 -15.48 -15.54 -1.28
N LYS A 84 -16.27 -15.23 -0.27
CA LYS A 84 -16.54 -16.14 0.86
C LYS A 84 -17.32 -17.39 0.45
N GLU A 85 -18.33 -17.23 -0.40
CA GLU A 85 -19.17 -18.35 -0.87
C GLU A 85 -18.38 -19.32 -1.75
N ASN A 86 -17.36 -18.84 -2.48
CA ASN A 86 -16.60 -19.63 -3.43
C ASN A 86 -15.16 -19.98 -2.96
N GLY A 87 -14.77 -19.60 -1.74
CA GLY A 87 -13.42 -19.84 -1.21
C GLY A 87 -12.32 -19.11 -1.95
N VAL A 88 -12.61 -17.93 -2.51
CA VAL A 88 -11.68 -17.09 -3.28
C VAL A 88 -10.98 -16.11 -2.36
N ALA A 89 -9.66 -15.99 -2.46
CA ALA A 89 -8.94 -14.88 -1.84
C ALA A 89 -9.24 -13.58 -2.62
N LEU A 90 -9.63 -12.52 -1.91
CA LEU A 90 -10.01 -11.24 -2.53
C LEU A 90 -9.08 -10.13 -2.08
N VAL A 91 -8.50 -9.40 -3.03
CA VAL A 91 -7.75 -8.17 -2.81
C VAL A 91 -8.52 -7.00 -3.41
N LEU A 92 -8.92 -6.06 -2.57
CA LEU A 92 -9.51 -4.79 -2.98
C LEU A 92 -8.42 -3.71 -2.93
N VAL A 93 -8.04 -3.18 -4.07
CA VAL A 93 -7.12 -2.04 -4.17
C VAL A 93 -7.94 -0.77 -3.98
N GLY A 94 -7.46 0.11 -3.09
CA GLY A 94 -8.10 1.38 -2.82
C GLY A 94 -7.08 2.52 -2.83
N HIS A 95 -7.53 3.73 -3.20
CA HIS A 95 -6.73 4.93 -3.17
C HIS A 95 -6.96 5.71 -1.88
N VAL A 96 -5.88 6.27 -1.34
CA VAL A 96 -5.94 7.22 -0.22
C VAL A 96 -6.15 8.63 -0.75
N THR A 97 -6.87 9.46 0.00
CA THR A 97 -6.97 10.90 -0.29
C THR A 97 -5.65 11.61 0.04
N LYS A 98 -5.50 12.87 -0.41
CA LYS A 98 -4.32 13.70 -0.10
C LYS A 98 -4.07 13.87 1.40
N ASP A 99 -5.09 13.72 2.22
CA ASP A 99 -5.03 13.83 3.69
C ASP A 99 -4.64 12.50 4.36
N GLY A 100 -4.20 11.49 3.58
CA GLY A 100 -3.85 10.17 4.09
C GLY A 100 -5.03 9.35 4.60
N SER A 101 -6.24 9.90 4.55
CA SER A 101 -7.44 9.13 4.84
C SER A 101 -7.84 8.36 3.58
N ILE A 102 -8.19 7.10 3.75
CA ILE A 102 -8.68 6.29 2.66
C ILE A 102 -10.03 6.92 2.22
N ALA A 103 -10.16 7.39 0.96
CA ALA A 103 -11.41 7.91 0.42
C ALA A 103 -12.48 6.82 0.42
N GLY A 104 -13.41 6.93 1.34
CA GLY A 104 -14.47 5.94 1.56
C GLY A 104 -14.14 4.69 2.37
N PRO A 105 -12.97 4.42 2.91
CA PRO A 105 -12.58 3.09 3.35
C PRO A 105 -12.37 2.86 4.84
N ARG A 106 -12.57 3.78 5.73
CA ARG A 106 -12.84 3.35 7.12
C ARG A 106 -14.02 2.38 7.18
N VAL A 107 -14.93 2.49 6.22
CA VAL A 107 -16.05 1.56 6.04
C VAL A 107 -15.58 0.18 5.63
N LEU A 108 -14.61 0.07 4.71
CA LEU A 108 -14.07 -1.21 4.24
C LEU A 108 -13.21 -1.90 5.29
N GLU A 109 -12.53 -1.17 6.17
CA GLU A 109 -11.72 -1.74 7.25
C GLU A 109 -12.51 -2.71 8.13
N HIS A 110 -13.81 -2.44 8.35
CA HIS A 110 -14.68 -3.33 9.13
C HIS A 110 -15.15 -4.56 8.34
N MET A 111 -15.11 -4.50 7.02
CA MET A 111 -15.63 -5.55 6.13
C MET A 111 -14.57 -6.58 5.74
N VAL A 112 -13.27 -6.22 5.78
CA VAL A 112 -12.15 -7.06 5.37
C VAL A 112 -11.38 -7.61 6.56
N ASP A 113 -10.61 -8.67 6.34
CA ASP A 113 -9.84 -9.34 7.38
C ASP A 113 -8.48 -8.71 7.61
N VAL A 114 -7.88 -8.17 6.56
CA VAL A 114 -6.57 -7.52 6.57
C VAL A 114 -6.66 -6.17 5.86
N VAL A 115 -5.99 -5.15 6.41
CA VAL A 115 -5.79 -3.84 5.78
C VAL A 115 -4.31 -3.54 5.77
N MET A 116 -3.78 -3.27 4.59
CA MET A 116 -2.40 -2.87 4.39
C MET A 116 -2.34 -1.51 3.68
N SER A 117 -1.35 -0.70 4.03
CA SER A 117 -1.11 0.60 3.41
C SER A 117 0.30 0.67 2.86
N PHE A 118 0.44 1.21 1.64
CA PHE A 118 1.71 1.64 1.10
C PHE A 118 1.93 3.11 1.44
N GLU A 119 2.99 3.38 2.18
CA GLU A 119 3.41 4.72 2.58
C GLU A 119 4.70 5.11 1.86
N GLY A 120 4.87 6.38 1.58
CA GLY A 120 6.11 6.92 1.02
C GLY A 120 5.86 8.18 0.19
N GLU A 121 6.77 9.14 0.32
CA GLU A 121 6.74 10.37 -0.46
C GLU A 121 7.22 10.14 -1.89
N ARG A 122 6.73 10.96 -2.83
CA ARG A 122 7.12 10.87 -4.25
C ARG A 122 8.61 11.14 -4.48
N SER A 123 9.24 11.89 -3.58
CA SER A 123 10.67 12.24 -3.61
C SER A 123 11.59 11.10 -3.15
N HIS A 124 11.06 10.12 -2.43
CA HIS A 124 11.83 9.00 -1.93
C HIS A 124 11.69 7.75 -2.82
N GLN A 125 12.80 7.07 -3.02
CA GLN A 125 12.82 5.83 -3.81
C GLN A 125 12.27 4.62 -3.06
N TYR A 126 11.96 4.78 -1.76
CA TYR A 126 11.45 3.68 -0.92
C TYR A 126 9.96 3.81 -0.66
N ARG A 127 9.34 2.65 -0.46
CA ARG A 127 7.94 2.51 -0.03
C ARG A 127 7.89 1.58 1.16
N ILE A 128 7.07 1.93 2.13
CA ILE A 128 6.83 1.12 3.33
C ILE A 128 5.44 0.50 3.19
N LEU A 129 5.36 -0.81 3.27
CA LEU A 129 4.12 -1.55 3.41
C LEU A 129 3.87 -1.78 4.89
N ARG A 130 2.77 -1.24 5.39
CA ARG A 130 2.38 -1.36 6.80
C ARG A 130 1.05 -2.09 6.93
N SER A 131 0.95 -2.98 7.90
CA SER A 131 -0.32 -3.58 8.30
C SER A 131 -1.05 -2.65 9.26
N ILE A 132 -2.28 -2.26 8.91
CA ILE A 132 -3.16 -1.42 9.75
C ILE A 132 -4.12 -2.29 10.55
N LYS A 133 -4.55 -3.39 9.94
CA LYS A 133 -5.43 -4.39 10.55
C LYS A 133 -5.05 -5.77 10.06
N ASN A 134 -5.01 -6.73 10.97
CA ASN A 134 -4.76 -8.12 10.65
C ASN A 134 -5.52 -9.02 11.64
N ARG A 135 -6.53 -9.76 11.17
CA ARG A 135 -7.27 -10.73 12.00
C ARG A 135 -6.49 -12.02 12.27
N PHE A 136 -5.42 -12.25 11.51
CA PHE A 136 -4.67 -13.52 11.54
C PHE A 136 -3.35 -13.41 12.29
N GLY A 137 -2.96 -12.20 12.73
CA GLY A 137 -1.70 -11.98 13.41
C GLY A 137 -1.47 -10.53 13.82
N PRO A 138 -0.24 -10.20 14.25
CA PRO A 138 0.13 -8.85 14.66
C PRO A 138 0.10 -7.85 13.48
N VAL A 139 0.06 -6.58 13.80
CA VAL A 139 0.10 -5.45 12.83
C VAL A 139 1.44 -4.70 12.86
N ASP A 140 2.37 -5.13 13.70
CA ASP A 140 3.62 -4.44 13.98
C ASP A 140 4.70 -4.67 12.92
N GLU A 141 4.45 -5.56 11.95
CA GLU A 141 5.39 -5.85 10.88
C GLU A 141 5.31 -4.82 9.76
N ILE A 142 6.47 -4.45 9.23
CA ILE A 142 6.61 -3.59 8.07
C ILE A 142 7.43 -4.26 6.97
N GLY A 143 7.05 -4.02 5.71
CA GLY A 143 7.84 -4.34 4.53
C GLY A 143 8.43 -3.05 3.94
N VAL A 144 9.72 -3.06 3.60
CA VAL A 144 10.36 -1.93 2.91
C VAL A 144 10.72 -2.35 1.49
N PHE A 145 10.34 -1.53 0.53
CA PHE A 145 10.53 -1.78 -0.89
C PHE A 145 11.24 -0.60 -1.55
N ALA A 146 12.17 -0.88 -2.45
CA ALA A 146 12.78 0.10 -3.34
C ALA A 146 11.98 0.18 -4.65
N MET A 147 11.78 1.42 -5.15
CA MET A 147 11.20 1.67 -6.47
C MET A 147 12.30 1.63 -7.52
N GLU A 148 12.32 0.60 -8.33
CA GLU A 148 13.29 0.39 -9.38
C GLU A 148 12.65 0.42 -10.78
N GLY A 149 13.48 0.46 -11.82
CA GLY A 149 12.98 0.45 -13.21
C GLY A 149 12.13 -0.77 -13.55
N GLN A 150 12.38 -1.89 -12.88
CA GLN A 150 11.64 -3.14 -13.03
C GLN A 150 10.52 -3.33 -11.98
N GLY A 151 10.17 -2.29 -11.22
CA GLY A 151 9.10 -2.34 -10.22
C GLY A 151 9.60 -2.20 -8.79
N LEU A 152 8.89 -2.84 -7.85
CA LEU A 152 9.24 -2.85 -6.43
C LEU A 152 10.15 -4.03 -6.13
N SER A 153 11.31 -3.77 -5.52
CA SER A 153 12.21 -4.79 -4.98
C SER A 153 12.25 -4.72 -3.45
N GLU A 154 12.25 -5.88 -2.81
CA GLU A 154 12.29 -5.97 -1.35
C GLU A 154 13.66 -5.50 -0.82
N VAL A 155 13.62 -4.69 0.24
CA VAL A 155 14.81 -4.28 0.98
C VAL A 155 14.95 -5.15 2.23
N GLY A 156 15.78 -6.18 2.16
CA GLY A 156 15.95 -7.16 3.24
C GLY A 156 16.51 -6.57 4.54
N ASN A 157 17.34 -5.52 4.45
CA ASN A 157 17.89 -4.82 5.61
C ASN A 157 17.64 -3.30 5.51
N PRO A 158 16.52 -2.80 6.04
CA PRO A 158 16.21 -1.37 6.03
C PRO A 158 17.24 -0.51 6.78
N SER A 159 17.94 -1.05 7.77
CA SER A 159 18.95 -0.31 8.52
C SER A 159 20.08 0.21 7.61
N LEU A 160 20.41 -0.50 6.53
CA LEU A 160 21.42 -0.05 5.57
C LEU A 160 21.00 1.25 4.86
N LEU A 161 19.71 1.52 4.73
CA LEU A 161 19.19 2.73 4.10
C LEU A 161 19.41 3.97 4.97
N PHE A 162 19.35 3.79 6.29
CA PHE A 162 19.50 4.86 7.26
C PHE A 162 20.96 5.07 7.70
N LEU A 163 21.84 4.12 7.35
CA LEU A 163 23.28 4.18 7.63
C LEU A 163 24.09 4.48 6.37
N SER A 164 23.46 5.06 5.36
CA SER A 164 24.04 5.21 4.01
C SER A 164 25.42 5.85 4.00
N GLY A 165 26.39 5.10 3.48
CA GLY A 165 27.66 5.63 2.99
C GLY A 165 28.74 5.90 4.04
N ARG A 166 28.66 5.35 5.26
CA ARG A 166 29.67 5.59 6.28
C ARG A 166 30.78 4.53 6.30
N GLU A 167 31.86 4.87 5.71
CA GLU A 167 33.14 4.16 5.94
C GLU A 167 33.84 4.66 7.21
N HIS A 168 33.52 5.87 7.71
CA HIS A 168 34.19 6.48 8.86
C HIS A 168 33.23 7.22 9.81
N PRO A 169 33.52 7.25 11.13
CA PRO A 169 32.78 8.06 12.10
C PRO A 169 32.86 9.55 11.76
N VAL A 170 31.74 10.26 11.77
CA VAL A 170 31.66 11.70 11.57
C VAL A 170 31.24 12.38 12.87
N ALA A 171 31.95 13.45 13.26
CA ALA A 171 31.63 14.21 14.45
C ALA A 171 30.21 14.79 14.37
N GLY A 172 29.48 14.72 15.47
CA GLY A 172 28.09 15.19 15.52
C GLY A 172 27.05 14.19 15.02
N SER A 173 27.43 12.93 14.78
CA SER A 173 26.52 11.90 14.38
C SER A 173 26.69 10.62 15.20
N ALA A 174 25.57 10.02 15.55
CA ALA A 174 25.51 8.78 16.29
C ALA A 174 24.48 7.82 15.65
N VAL A 175 24.73 6.53 15.75
CA VAL A 175 23.77 5.50 15.37
C VAL A 175 22.94 5.16 16.61
N PHE A 176 21.61 5.20 16.44
CA PHE A 176 20.66 4.88 17.49
C PHE A 176 19.82 3.68 17.08
N PRO A 177 19.73 2.62 17.92
CA PRO A 177 18.81 1.52 17.69
C PRO A 177 17.39 1.95 18.07
N ALA A 178 16.54 2.07 17.08
CA ALA A 178 15.10 2.31 17.23
C ALA A 178 14.33 1.01 17.02
N ILE A 179 13.08 0.99 17.42
CA ILE A 179 12.15 -0.11 17.14
C ILE A 179 11.00 0.49 16.33
N GLU A 180 10.75 -0.08 15.15
CA GLU A 180 9.59 0.22 14.34
C GLU A 180 8.72 -1.03 14.29
N GLY A 181 7.57 -1.00 14.99
CA GLY A 181 6.79 -2.20 15.25
C GLY A 181 7.56 -3.20 16.11
N THR A 182 7.81 -4.39 15.61
CA THR A 182 8.65 -5.43 16.25
C THR A 182 10.07 -5.46 15.67
N ARG A 183 10.36 -4.66 14.65
CA ARG A 183 11.62 -4.71 13.92
C ARG A 183 12.61 -3.69 14.46
N PRO A 184 13.83 -4.12 14.88
CA PRO A 184 14.90 -3.19 15.21
C PRO A 184 15.41 -2.53 13.93
N VAL A 185 15.52 -1.21 13.95
CA VAL A 185 16.03 -0.38 12.85
C VAL A 185 17.11 0.52 13.39
N LEU A 186 18.26 0.55 12.73
CA LEU A 186 19.31 1.51 13.06
C LEU A 186 19.04 2.83 12.32
N ILE A 187 18.97 3.90 13.06
CA ILE A 187 18.81 5.26 12.51
C ILE A 187 20.02 6.12 12.86
N GLU A 188 20.36 7.03 11.97
CA GLU A 188 21.40 8.00 12.21
C GLU A 188 20.78 9.26 12.83
N VAL A 189 21.31 9.67 13.97
CA VAL A 189 20.98 10.93 14.62
C VAL A 189 22.14 11.90 14.40
N GLN A 190 21.86 13.04 13.80
CA GLN A 190 22.84 14.10 13.58
C GLN A 190 22.57 15.28 14.50
N ALA A 191 23.62 15.84 15.11
CA ALA A 191 23.54 17.02 15.96
C ALA A 191 24.56 18.07 15.51
N LEU A 192 24.06 19.26 15.18
CA LEU A 192 24.89 20.42 14.94
C LEU A 192 24.87 21.32 16.18
N ILE A 193 26.05 21.51 16.79
CA ILE A 193 26.21 22.37 17.97
C ILE A 193 27.07 23.57 17.58
N VAL A 194 26.54 24.77 17.85
CA VAL A 194 27.23 26.01 17.60
C VAL A 194 27.42 26.72 18.93
N ARG A 195 28.66 27.21 19.22
CA ARG A 195 28.96 27.99 20.41
C ARG A 195 28.30 29.36 20.27
N LEU A 196 27.47 29.73 21.26
CA LEU A 196 26.86 31.05 21.33
C LEU A 196 27.78 32.06 21.98
N GLN A 197 27.63 33.35 21.64
CA GLN A 197 28.29 34.45 22.33
C GLN A 197 27.71 34.57 23.74
N SER A 198 28.52 35.11 24.65
CA SER A 198 28.12 35.34 26.04
C SER A 198 26.85 36.21 26.13
N GLY A 199 25.84 35.72 26.87
CA GLY A 199 24.55 36.37 27.02
C GLY A 199 23.47 35.98 26.02
N ALA A 200 23.77 35.16 25.00
CA ALA A 200 22.76 34.65 24.07
C ALA A 200 21.97 33.47 24.69
N THR A 201 20.66 33.44 24.47
CA THR A 201 19.80 32.38 24.97
C THR A 201 19.95 31.13 24.05
N PRO A 202 20.24 29.94 24.62
CA PRO A 202 20.31 28.72 23.86
C PRO A 202 19.00 28.40 23.14
N ARG A 203 19.10 28.04 21.87
CA ARG A 203 17.96 27.56 21.05
C ARG A 203 18.20 26.12 20.64
N ARG A 204 17.14 25.34 20.69
CA ARG A 204 17.12 23.96 20.17
C ARG A 204 16.11 23.89 19.03
N ALA A 205 16.53 23.39 17.88
CA ALA A 205 15.66 23.01 16.79
C ALA A 205 15.81 21.51 16.56
N VAL A 206 14.70 20.83 16.34
CA VAL A 206 14.68 19.41 15.96
C VAL A 206 14.03 19.35 14.59
N VAL A 207 14.69 18.68 13.65
CA VAL A 207 14.22 18.49 12.29
C VAL A 207 14.22 16.98 12.03
N GLY A 208 13.16 16.49 11.45
CA GLY A 208 12.95 15.08 11.20
C GLY A 208 11.64 14.59 11.83
N TRP A 209 11.47 13.31 11.90
CA TRP A 209 10.28 12.56 12.33
C TRP A 209 9.74 12.96 13.69
#